data_0dd3d779d969c5fd53572d8157d7fd8e
#
_entry.id   0dd3d779d969c5fd53572d8157d7fd8e
#
_cell.length_a   1.000
_cell.length_b   1.000
_cell.length_c   1.000
_cell.angle_alpha   90.00
_cell.angle_beta   90.00
_cell.angle_gamma   90.00
#
_symmetry.space_group_name_H-M   'P 1'
#
loop_
_entity.id
_entity.type
_entity.pdbx_description
1 polymer ?
#
loop_
_entity_poly.entity_id
_entity_poly.type
_entity_poly.pdbx_seq_one_letter_code
_entity_poly.pdbx_strand_id
1 'polypeptide(L)'
;MRFTISSLILAAMLIATTATAGGMGDKIAIVVNDAAITASDVQARYGMALLSSGLPDEPEVRSRIMPQVVRGLIDEQIQLQEARRQQITVAPEDIDLALKRIAVDNNIPGGDMRVFLSARGVPATTLEAQARANIAWMKLVQRQLRPHVEIGDDEVEEALERLRANAGKQEYFVNEIFLPVDDADQDPTIRQFADKLVRQIRETGAFGTIARQFSQGVGAQNGGEIGWVQEGTLAPEIDRALAAGAKGDLLGPVKTGNGYHILAIRDVRRIQGGGSESIVKIMQMTLAFTPTRDKKTTLETAEKARGAISGCGDLAQKFDGKSGWKLQEMAPTPVAKLPDWLADVARTQKVGVPSRTFSTGDAAALFVVCERTEKGDAPDREAIINRIGGERLENLARGMLRDLKRNAHIDVRN
;
A
#
# COMPACT_ATOMS: atom_id res chain seq x y z
N MET A 1 37.87 47.01 -88.41
CA MET A 1 36.76 46.08 -88.56
C MET A 1 36.07 45.90 -87.18
N ARG A 2 34.86 46.41 -87.10
CA ARG A 2 34.09 46.49 -85.88
C ARG A 2 33.11 45.28 -85.80
N PHE A 3 33.15 44.49 -84.73
CA PHE A 3 32.13 43.51 -84.41
C PHE A 3 31.41 43.94 -83.17
N THR A 4 30.13 44.19 -83.29
CA THR A 4 29.19 44.50 -82.26
C THR A 4 28.58 43.17 -81.70
N ILE A 5 28.76 42.93 -80.42
CA ILE A 5 28.13 41.79 -79.71
C ILE A 5 26.88 42.30 -79.00
N SER A 6 25.73 41.84 -79.47
CA SER A 6 24.44 42.08 -78.82
C SER A 6 24.24 41.16 -77.58
N SER A 7 24.11 41.77 -76.42
CA SER A 7 23.80 41.03 -75.20
C SER A 7 22.30 40.81 -75.05
N LEU A 8 21.87 39.55 -75.10
CA LEU A 8 20.53 39.13 -74.74
C LEU A 8 20.43 38.96 -73.20
N ILE A 9 19.68 39.83 -72.54
CA ILE A 9 19.36 39.73 -71.13
C ILE A 9 18.12 38.83 -70.99
N LEU A 10 18.34 37.60 -70.46
CA LEU A 10 17.25 36.65 -70.12
C LEU A 10 16.85 36.95 -68.69
N ALA A 11 15.70 37.62 -68.47
CA ALA A 11 15.13 37.87 -67.16
C ALA A 11 14.46 36.55 -66.62
N ALA A 12 15.14 35.86 -65.74
CA ALA A 12 14.57 34.73 -65.00
C ALA A 12 13.67 35.27 -63.88
N MET A 13 12.36 35.16 -64.06
CA MET A 13 11.35 35.50 -63.07
C MET A 13 11.28 34.37 -62.03
N LEU A 14 11.96 34.56 -60.85
CA LEU A 14 11.83 33.68 -59.68
C LEU A 14 10.40 33.87 -59.10
N ILE A 15 9.52 32.93 -59.37
CA ILE A 15 8.25 32.80 -58.64
C ILE A 15 8.60 32.21 -57.26
N ALA A 16 8.73 33.05 -56.23
CA ALA A 16 8.78 32.63 -54.86
C ALA A 16 7.39 32.10 -54.44
N THR A 17 7.22 30.80 -54.53
CA THR A 17 6.08 30.16 -53.88
C THR A 17 6.30 30.23 -52.35
N THR A 18 5.70 31.23 -51.71
CA THR A 18 5.56 31.24 -50.26
C THR A 18 4.67 30.06 -49.91
N ALA A 19 5.29 28.95 -49.52
CA ALA A 19 4.60 27.88 -48.76
C ALA A 19 4.16 28.50 -47.44
N THR A 20 2.92 28.95 -47.38
CA THR A 20 2.24 29.20 -46.11
C THR A 20 2.12 27.83 -45.46
N ALA A 21 3.07 27.49 -44.57
CA ALA A 21 2.89 26.49 -43.55
C ALA A 21 1.79 27.05 -42.63
N GLY A 22 0.53 26.82 -43.02
CA GLY A 22 -0.61 27.00 -42.17
C GLY A 22 -0.43 25.98 -41.03
N GLY A 23 0.20 26.42 -39.93
CA GLY A 23 0.12 25.70 -38.70
C GLY A 23 -1.36 25.59 -38.39
N MET A 24 -1.93 24.40 -38.58
CA MET A 24 -3.22 24.08 -38.00
C MET A 24 -3.05 24.24 -36.51
N GLY A 25 -3.53 25.40 -36.00
CA GLY A 25 -3.52 25.68 -34.56
C GLY A 25 -4.18 24.48 -33.86
N ASP A 26 -3.50 23.91 -32.89
CA ASP A 26 -4.03 22.78 -32.15
C ASP A 26 -5.40 23.15 -31.55
N LYS A 27 -6.45 22.33 -31.81
CA LYS A 27 -7.80 22.62 -31.38
C LYS A 27 -7.86 22.60 -29.85
N ILE A 28 -8.42 23.65 -29.26
CA ILE A 28 -8.68 23.70 -27.82
C ILE A 28 -9.82 22.73 -27.52
N ALA A 29 -9.52 21.71 -26.68
CA ALA A 29 -10.50 20.73 -26.23
C ALA A 29 -11.15 21.11 -24.90
N ILE A 30 -10.38 21.74 -23.99
CA ILE A 30 -10.87 22.10 -22.65
C ILE A 30 -10.31 23.45 -22.28
N VAL A 31 -11.12 24.29 -21.64
CA VAL A 31 -10.67 25.52 -21.01
C VAL A 31 -10.89 25.39 -19.50
N VAL A 32 -9.86 25.67 -18.70
CA VAL A 32 -9.93 25.67 -17.24
C VAL A 32 -9.47 27.05 -16.78
N ASN A 33 -10.41 27.90 -16.39
CA ASN A 33 -10.19 29.32 -16.10
C ASN A 33 -9.56 30.04 -17.32
N ASP A 34 -8.30 30.45 -17.19
CA ASP A 34 -7.51 31.13 -18.22
C ASP A 34 -6.57 30.20 -19.03
N ALA A 35 -6.58 28.91 -18.73
CA ALA A 35 -5.70 27.94 -19.39
C ALA A 35 -6.45 27.02 -20.35
N ALA A 36 -5.84 26.77 -21.49
CA ALA A 36 -6.35 25.85 -22.51
C ALA A 36 -5.62 24.50 -22.44
N ILE A 37 -6.37 23.43 -22.58
CA ILE A 37 -5.89 22.07 -22.81
C ILE A 37 -6.26 21.71 -24.25
N THR A 38 -5.29 21.31 -25.03
CA THR A 38 -5.49 21.07 -26.46
C THR A 38 -5.97 19.65 -26.75
N ALA A 39 -6.48 19.43 -27.95
CA ALA A 39 -6.89 18.09 -28.40
C ALA A 39 -5.67 17.15 -28.47
N SER A 40 -4.49 17.66 -28.80
CA SER A 40 -3.25 16.87 -28.79
C SER A 40 -2.82 16.49 -27.35
N ASP A 41 -3.01 17.35 -26.37
CA ASP A 41 -2.74 17.01 -24.95
C ASP A 41 -3.65 15.86 -24.49
N VAL A 42 -4.94 15.93 -24.81
CA VAL A 42 -5.92 14.88 -24.50
C VAL A 42 -5.52 13.57 -25.18
N GLN A 43 -5.18 13.62 -26.48
CA GLN A 43 -4.80 12.43 -27.24
C GLN A 43 -3.47 11.83 -26.75
N ALA A 44 -2.48 12.66 -26.43
CA ALA A 44 -1.20 12.21 -25.88
C ALA A 44 -1.38 11.55 -24.50
N ARG A 45 -2.22 12.12 -23.63
CA ARG A 45 -2.56 11.53 -22.34
C ARG A 45 -3.33 10.23 -22.49
N TYR A 46 -4.26 10.16 -23.45
CA TYR A 46 -4.96 8.92 -23.78
C TYR A 46 -3.99 7.83 -24.26
N GLY A 47 -3.08 8.17 -25.19
CA GLY A 47 -2.03 7.24 -25.64
C GLY A 47 -1.13 6.74 -24.51
N MET A 48 -0.76 7.63 -23.59
CA MET A 48 -0.01 7.25 -22.39
C MET A 48 -0.81 6.30 -21.48
N ALA A 49 -2.11 6.52 -21.35
CA ALA A 49 -3.00 5.67 -20.58
C ALA A 49 -3.13 4.27 -21.18
N LEU A 50 -3.28 4.15 -22.51
CA LEU A 50 -3.27 2.86 -23.20
C LEU A 50 -1.94 2.12 -23.04
N LEU A 51 -0.83 2.84 -23.27
CA LEU A 51 0.50 2.26 -23.16
C LEU A 51 0.77 1.69 -21.77
N SER A 52 0.36 2.42 -20.73
CA SER A 52 0.60 2.02 -19.35
C SER A 52 -0.31 0.89 -18.88
N SER A 53 -1.54 0.78 -19.42
CA SER A 53 -2.45 -0.32 -19.10
C SER A 53 -2.23 -1.57 -19.95
N GLY A 54 -1.56 -1.43 -21.11
CA GLY A 54 -1.42 -2.51 -22.09
C GLY A 54 -2.74 -2.90 -22.76
N LEU A 55 -3.79 -2.05 -22.63
CA LEU A 55 -5.08 -2.30 -23.27
C LEU A 55 -5.07 -1.88 -24.74
N PRO A 56 -5.78 -2.61 -25.62
CA PRO A 56 -5.92 -2.23 -27.02
C PRO A 56 -6.79 -0.97 -27.16
N ASP A 57 -6.54 -0.19 -28.23
CA ASP A 57 -7.37 0.98 -28.57
C ASP A 57 -8.69 0.53 -29.21
N GLU A 58 -9.63 0.11 -28.38
CA GLU A 58 -10.98 -0.30 -28.76
C GLU A 58 -12.01 0.77 -28.35
N PRO A 59 -13.14 0.90 -29.07
CA PRO A 59 -14.17 1.89 -28.74
C PRO A 59 -14.67 1.79 -27.29
N GLU A 60 -14.81 0.58 -26.77
CA GLU A 60 -15.22 0.34 -25.39
C GLU A 60 -14.17 0.84 -24.38
N VAL A 61 -12.91 0.54 -24.61
CA VAL A 61 -11.79 1.01 -23.77
C VAL A 61 -11.71 2.54 -23.84
N ARG A 62 -11.80 3.10 -25.04
CA ARG A 62 -11.81 4.55 -25.27
C ARG A 62 -12.93 5.25 -24.51
N SER A 63 -14.15 4.74 -24.59
CA SER A 63 -15.31 5.32 -23.90
C SER A 63 -15.14 5.38 -22.38
N ARG A 64 -14.38 4.47 -21.79
CA ARG A 64 -14.12 4.41 -20.35
C ARG A 64 -12.90 5.23 -19.93
N ILE A 65 -11.83 5.22 -20.73
CA ILE A 65 -10.59 5.95 -20.39
C ILE A 65 -10.75 7.46 -20.63
N MET A 66 -11.39 7.87 -21.71
CA MET A 66 -11.43 9.26 -22.12
C MET A 66 -12.03 10.21 -21.07
N PRO A 67 -13.14 9.88 -20.38
CA PRO A 67 -13.66 10.72 -19.31
C PRO A 67 -12.70 10.88 -18.14
N GLN A 68 -11.87 9.87 -17.87
CA GLN A 68 -10.88 9.92 -16.80
C GLN A 68 -9.65 10.73 -17.20
N VAL A 69 -9.20 10.60 -18.43
CA VAL A 69 -8.15 11.44 -19.01
C VAL A 69 -8.53 12.92 -18.91
N VAL A 70 -9.75 13.26 -19.34
CA VAL A 70 -10.28 14.62 -19.28
C VAL A 70 -10.31 15.12 -17.83
N ARG A 71 -10.88 14.35 -16.91
CA ARG A 71 -10.91 14.72 -15.48
C ARG A 71 -9.51 14.93 -14.91
N GLY A 72 -8.56 14.01 -15.20
CA GLY A 72 -7.19 14.12 -14.73
C GLY A 72 -6.49 15.39 -15.21
N LEU A 73 -6.63 15.72 -16.49
CA LEU A 73 -6.06 16.95 -17.08
C LEU A 73 -6.65 18.22 -16.46
N ILE A 74 -7.97 18.23 -16.20
CA ILE A 74 -8.63 19.34 -15.49
C ILE A 74 -8.08 19.48 -14.06
N ASP A 75 -7.99 18.38 -13.32
CA ASP A 75 -7.50 18.39 -11.95
C ASP A 75 -6.05 18.86 -11.88
N GLU A 76 -5.17 18.37 -12.75
CA GLU A 76 -3.79 18.81 -12.87
C GLU A 76 -3.67 20.31 -13.18
N GLN A 77 -4.52 20.82 -14.09
CA GLN A 77 -4.51 22.23 -14.42
C GLN A 77 -4.93 23.11 -13.24
N ILE A 78 -5.95 22.71 -12.48
CA ILE A 78 -6.40 23.40 -11.27
C ILE A 78 -5.32 23.37 -10.19
N GLN A 79 -4.69 22.22 -9.99
CA GLN A 79 -3.58 22.04 -9.04
C GLN A 79 -2.41 22.97 -9.38
N LEU A 80 -2.03 23.06 -10.66
CA LEU A 80 -0.98 23.95 -11.12
C LEU A 80 -1.32 25.41 -10.97
N GLN A 81 -2.57 25.82 -11.25
CA GLN A 81 -3.01 27.20 -11.07
C GLN A 81 -2.94 27.60 -9.60
N GLU A 82 -3.45 26.75 -8.70
CA GLU A 82 -3.39 27.02 -7.28
C GLU A 82 -1.94 27.05 -6.75
N ALA A 83 -1.10 26.12 -7.20
CA ALA A 83 0.31 26.10 -6.84
C ALA A 83 1.03 27.41 -7.28
N ARG A 84 0.74 27.89 -8.51
CA ARG A 84 1.27 29.19 -8.99
C ARG A 84 0.77 30.35 -8.15
N ARG A 85 -0.52 30.38 -7.81
CA ARG A 85 -1.12 31.40 -6.93
C ARG A 85 -0.43 31.46 -5.58
N GLN A 86 0.02 30.33 -5.07
CA GLN A 86 0.74 30.18 -3.81
C GLN A 86 2.27 30.27 -3.95
N GLN A 87 2.75 30.65 -5.12
CA GLN A 87 4.20 30.80 -5.42
C GLN A 87 5.00 29.51 -5.17
N ILE A 88 4.39 28.36 -5.45
CA ILE A 88 5.06 27.07 -5.38
C ILE A 88 5.71 26.76 -6.72
N THR A 89 6.98 26.49 -6.68
CA THR A 89 7.80 26.14 -7.86
C THR A 89 8.22 24.67 -7.82
N VAL A 90 8.32 24.09 -9.01
CA VAL A 90 8.85 22.74 -9.22
C VAL A 90 10.13 22.85 -10.02
N ALA A 91 11.24 22.46 -9.43
CA ALA A 91 12.52 22.47 -10.10
C ALA A 91 12.58 21.36 -11.18
N PRO A 92 13.35 21.57 -12.27
CA PRO A 92 13.53 20.52 -13.28
C PRO A 92 14.07 19.21 -12.68
N GLU A 93 14.95 19.30 -11.71
CA GLU A 93 15.56 18.17 -11.02
C GLU A 93 14.53 17.31 -10.27
N ASP A 94 13.48 17.93 -9.71
CA ASP A 94 12.37 17.21 -9.06
C ASP A 94 11.64 16.33 -10.07
N ILE A 95 11.43 16.83 -11.29
CA ILE A 95 10.80 16.08 -12.39
C ILE A 95 11.69 14.92 -12.82
N ASP A 96 13.00 15.17 -13.02
CA ASP A 96 13.95 14.13 -13.40
C ASP A 96 14.00 12.99 -12.36
N LEU A 97 13.99 13.33 -11.09
CA LEU A 97 13.93 12.34 -10.01
C LEU A 97 12.62 11.53 -10.04
N ALA A 98 11.48 12.20 -10.29
CA ALA A 98 10.17 11.52 -10.40
C ALA A 98 10.16 10.56 -11.59
N LEU A 99 10.66 10.97 -12.76
CA LEU A 99 10.72 10.12 -13.95
C LEU A 99 11.64 8.91 -13.74
N LYS A 100 12.79 9.10 -13.09
CA LYS A 100 13.71 8.01 -12.74
C LYS A 100 13.04 7.00 -11.80
N ARG A 101 12.31 7.47 -10.77
CA ARG A 101 11.56 6.59 -9.87
C ARG A 101 10.52 5.80 -10.64
N ILE A 102 9.71 6.46 -11.48
CA ILE A 102 8.70 5.80 -12.31
C ILE A 102 9.35 4.73 -13.22
N ALA A 103 10.52 5.01 -13.80
CA ALA A 103 11.25 4.06 -14.62
C ALA A 103 11.67 2.81 -13.83
N VAL A 104 12.18 2.99 -12.62
CA VAL A 104 12.57 1.88 -11.72
C VAL A 104 11.34 1.06 -11.31
N ASP A 105 10.28 1.73 -10.85
CA ASP A 105 9.05 1.09 -10.36
C ASP A 105 8.32 0.26 -11.45
N ASN A 106 8.50 0.67 -12.73
CA ASN A 106 7.91 -0.03 -13.88
C ASN A 106 8.92 -0.91 -14.65
N ASN A 107 10.12 -1.14 -14.10
CA ASN A 107 11.17 -1.96 -14.72
C ASN A 107 11.46 -1.55 -16.18
N ILE A 108 11.53 -0.25 -16.47
CA ILE A 108 11.75 0.25 -17.83
C ILE A 108 13.17 -0.06 -18.29
N PRO A 109 13.34 -0.77 -19.43
CA PRO A 109 14.65 -1.05 -19.98
C PRO A 109 15.45 0.22 -20.25
N GLY A 110 16.68 0.30 -19.78
CA GLY A 110 17.54 1.47 -19.91
C GLY A 110 17.24 2.60 -18.91
N GLY A 111 16.18 2.51 -18.11
CA GLY A 111 15.87 3.44 -17.01
C GLY A 111 15.46 4.85 -17.45
N ASP A 112 15.20 5.09 -18.73
CA ASP A 112 14.82 6.40 -19.27
C ASP A 112 13.38 6.40 -19.79
N MET A 113 12.49 7.05 -19.02
CA MET A 113 11.07 7.19 -19.36
C MET A 113 10.86 8.05 -20.62
N ARG A 114 11.69 9.03 -20.88
CA ARG A 114 11.55 9.91 -22.06
C ARG A 114 11.79 9.11 -23.35
N VAL A 115 12.88 8.36 -23.37
CA VAL A 115 13.20 7.46 -24.49
C VAL A 115 12.13 6.39 -24.66
N PHE A 116 11.69 5.78 -23.56
CA PHE A 116 10.66 4.74 -23.58
C PHE A 116 9.32 5.21 -24.17
N LEU A 117 8.84 6.38 -23.75
CA LEU A 117 7.57 6.96 -24.24
C LEU A 117 7.70 7.41 -25.70
N SER A 118 8.76 8.12 -26.04
CA SER A 118 8.99 8.61 -27.41
C SER A 118 9.08 7.49 -28.43
N ALA A 119 9.74 6.38 -28.09
CA ALA A 119 9.83 5.18 -28.94
C ALA A 119 8.46 4.52 -29.20
N ARG A 120 7.43 4.88 -28.40
CA ARG A 120 6.03 4.37 -28.52
C ARG A 120 5.05 5.43 -29.02
N GLY A 121 5.58 6.55 -29.52
CA GLY A 121 4.74 7.62 -30.08
C GLY A 121 4.03 8.48 -29.02
N VAL A 122 4.42 8.40 -27.76
CA VAL A 122 3.88 9.23 -26.67
C VAL A 122 4.88 10.34 -26.37
N PRO A 123 4.51 11.63 -26.47
CA PRO A 123 5.39 12.73 -26.09
C PRO A 123 5.80 12.63 -24.62
N ALA A 124 7.10 12.66 -24.34
CA ALA A 124 7.62 12.62 -22.96
C ALA A 124 7.09 13.79 -22.10
N THR A 125 6.84 14.93 -22.72
CA THR A 125 6.25 16.12 -22.09
C THR A 125 4.93 15.86 -21.41
N THR A 126 4.17 14.85 -21.86
CA THR A 126 2.88 14.43 -21.26
C THR A 126 3.08 13.91 -19.85
N LEU A 127 4.09 13.05 -19.63
CA LEU A 127 4.43 12.55 -18.31
C LEU A 127 5.10 13.61 -17.44
N GLU A 128 5.95 14.45 -18.05
CA GLU A 128 6.60 15.57 -17.34
C GLU A 128 5.58 16.58 -16.82
N ALA A 129 4.54 16.91 -17.59
CA ALA A 129 3.45 17.77 -17.17
C ALA A 129 2.67 17.18 -15.98
N GLN A 130 2.36 15.90 -16.06
CA GLN A 130 1.72 15.18 -14.97
C GLN A 130 2.57 15.16 -13.70
N ALA A 131 3.86 14.82 -13.84
CA ALA A 131 4.79 14.81 -12.70
C ALA A 131 4.90 16.21 -12.07
N ARG A 132 4.98 17.26 -12.89
CA ARG A 132 5.00 18.65 -12.43
C ARG A 132 3.75 19.01 -11.63
N ALA A 133 2.56 18.64 -12.11
CA ALA A 133 1.29 18.92 -11.40
C ALA A 133 1.24 18.18 -10.07
N ASN A 134 1.60 16.91 -10.03
CA ASN A 134 1.62 16.12 -8.81
C ASN A 134 2.63 16.65 -7.78
N ILE A 135 3.84 17.01 -8.20
CA ILE A 135 4.86 17.57 -7.30
C ILE A 135 4.42 18.94 -6.76
N ALA A 136 3.88 19.79 -7.64
CA ALA A 136 3.37 21.10 -7.24
C ALA A 136 2.24 20.96 -6.19
N TRP A 137 1.30 20.06 -6.44
CA TRP A 137 0.20 19.76 -5.53
C TRP A 137 0.68 19.23 -4.18
N MET A 138 1.59 18.25 -4.20
CA MET A 138 2.18 17.69 -2.98
C MET A 138 2.89 18.76 -2.15
N LYS A 139 3.70 19.64 -2.77
CA LYS A 139 4.36 20.76 -2.08
C LYS A 139 3.34 21.74 -1.49
N LEU A 140 2.25 22.00 -2.21
CA LEU A 140 1.16 22.87 -1.75
C LEU A 140 0.46 22.29 -0.53
N VAL A 141 0.05 21.02 -0.60
CA VAL A 141 -0.59 20.28 0.50
C VAL A 141 0.29 20.27 1.74
N GLN A 142 1.58 19.97 1.59
CA GLN A 142 2.52 19.97 2.71
C GLN A 142 2.70 21.35 3.32
N ARG A 143 2.72 22.42 2.51
CA ARG A 143 2.91 23.77 3.02
C ARG A 143 1.66 24.35 3.67
N GLN A 144 0.47 24.11 3.08
CA GLN A 144 -0.77 24.74 3.51
C GLN A 144 -1.60 23.90 4.45
N LEU A 145 -1.73 22.61 4.20
CA LEU A 145 -2.64 21.76 4.95
C LEU A 145 -1.98 21.03 6.12
N ARG A 146 -0.71 20.62 5.95
CA ARG A 146 0.00 19.89 7.01
C ARG A 146 0.02 20.63 8.36
N PRO A 147 0.21 21.96 8.44
CA PRO A 147 0.18 22.67 9.71
C PRO A 147 -1.18 22.66 10.43
N HIS A 148 -2.26 22.35 9.71
CA HIS A 148 -3.62 22.27 10.26
C HIS A 148 -4.03 20.84 10.63
N VAL A 149 -3.13 19.87 10.47
CA VAL A 149 -3.37 18.49 10.89
C VAL A 149 -2.95 18.34 12.35
N GLU A 150 -3.93 18.49 13.24
CA GLU A 150 -3.77 18.24 14.66
C GLU A 150 -4.32 16.87 15.00
N ILE A 151 -3.62 16.11 15.82
CA ILE A 151 -4.01 14.76 16.27
C ILE A 151 -4.03 14.81 17.78
N GLY A 152 -5.19 14.57 18.37
CA GLY A 152 -5.38 14.55 19.82
C GLY A 152 -4.81 13.28 20.44
N ASP A 153 -4.32 13.39 21.67
CA ASP A 153 -3.85 12.24 22.42
C ASP A 153 -4.96 11.19 22.61
N ASP A 154 -6.19 11.65 22.85
CA ASP A 154 -7.35 10.76 23.02
C ASP A 154 -7.61 9.93 21.74
N GLU A 155 -7.44 10.52 20.56
CA GLU A 155 -7.62 9.85 19.28
C GLU A 155 -6.56 8.75 19.06
N VAL A 156 -5.34 9.02 19.52
CA VAL A 156 -4.24 8.05 19.48
C VAL A 156 -4.50 6.90 20.46
N GLU A 157 -4.94 7.19 21.68
CA GLU A 157 -5.29 6.16 22.66
C GLU A 157 -6.46 5.28 22.19
N GLU A 158 -7.51 5.88 21.62
CA GLU A 158 -8.62 5.13 21.05
C GLU A 158 -8.16 4.20 19.90
N ALA A 159 -7.23 4.68 19.05
CA ALA A 159 -6.66 3.84 17.99
C ALA A 159 -5.82 2.69 18.57
N LEU A 160 -5.05 2.95 19.64
CA LEU A 160 -4.30 1.94 20.38
C LEU A 160 -5.22 0.89 21.02
N GLU A 161 -6.32 1.33 21.65
CA GLU A 161 -7.30 0.43 22.25
C GLU A 161 -7.97 -0.44 21.18
N ARG A 162 -8.33 0.13 20.03
CA ARG A 162 -8.86 -0.64 18.89
C ARG A 162 -7.88 -1.70 18.41
N LEU A 163 -6.59 -1.36 18.31
CA LEU A 163 -5.55 -2.33 17.96
C LEU A 163 -5.44 -3.46 18.99
N ARG A 164 -5.48 -3.12 20.29
CA ARG A 164 -5.49 -4.12 21.37
C ARG A 164 -6.71 -5.03 21.34
N ALA A 165 -7.89 -4.47 21.13
CA ALA A 165 -9.15 -5.23 21.05
C ALA A 165 -9.20 -6.18 19.82
N ASN A 166 -8.46 -5.83 18.78
CA ASN A 166 -8.40 -6.60 17.54
C ASN A 166 -7.16 -7.51 17.45
N ALA A 167 -6.42 -7.64 18.56
CA ALA A 167 -5.26 -8.51 18.64
C ALA A 167 -5.54 -9.92 18.15
N GLY A 168 -4.67 -10.43 17.31
CA GLY A 168 -4.77 -11.79 16.76
C GLY A 168 -5.66 -11.94 15.53
N LYS A 169 -6.49 -10.93 15.18
CA LYS A 169 -7.20 -10.91 13.90
C LYS A 169 -6.23 -10.73 12.73
N GLN A 170 -6.66 -11.15 11.55
CA GLN A 170 -5.88 -10.92 10.33
C GLN A 170 -6.07 -9.50 9.81
N GLU A 171 -5.00 -8.93 9.30
CA GLU A 171 -4.98 -7.73 8.48
C GLU A 171 -4.36 -8.06 7.12
N TYR A 172 -4.95 -7.47 6.10
CA TYR A 172 -4.51 -7.61 4.72
C TYR A 172 -4.08 -6.25 4.19
N PHE A 173 -2.86 -6.16 3.64
CA PHE A 173 -2.44 -4.98 2.88
C PHE A 173 -2.96 -5.13 1.46
N VAL A 174 -3.93 -4.30 1.08
CA VAL A 174 -4.73 -4.49 -0.13
C VAL A 174 -4.62 -3.31 -1.07
N ASN A 175 -4.47 -3.62 -2.36
CA ASN A 175 -4.78 -2.69 -3.43
C ASN A 175 -6.12 -3.08 -4.07
N GLU A 176 -6.95 -2.09 -4.38
CA GLU A 176 -8.30 -2.25 -4.89
C GLU A 176 -8.51 -1.52 -6.22
N ILE A 177 -9.18 -2.18 -7.16
CA ILE A 177 -9.82 -1.53 -8.30
C ILE A 177 -11.32 -1.67 -8.09
N PHE A 178 -12.00 -0.56 -7.90
CA PHE A 178 -13.45 -0.51 -7.77
C PHE A 178 -14.10 0.02 -9.04
N LEU A 179 -15.06 -0.74 -9.56
CA LEU A 179 -15.84 -0.43 -10.75
C LEU A 179 -17.32 -0.37 -10.33
N PRO A 180 -17.90 0.82 -10.16
CA PRO A 180 -19.28 0.95 -9.73
C PRO A 180 -20.27 0.44 -10.78
N VAL A 181 -21.40 -0.03 -10.30
CA VAL A 181 -22.59 -0.37 -11.11
C VAL A 181 -23.71 0.53 -10.63
N ASP A 182 -23.95 1.61 -11.37
CA ASP A 182 -24.98 2.60 -11.04
C ASP A 182 -26.36 2.18 -11.56
N ASP A 183 -26.39 1.35 -12.61
CA ASP A 183 -27.59 0.84 -13.23
C ASP A 183 -27.48 -0.67 -13.44
N ALA A 184 -28.55 -1.40 -13.10
CA ALA A 184 -28.60 -2.86 -13.25
C ALA A 184 -28.37 -3.34 -14.69
N ASP A 185 -28.77 -2.55 -15.69
CA ASP A 185 -28.59 -2.88 -17.11
C ASP A 185 -27.09 -2.84 -17.52
N GLN A 186 -26.25 -2.13 -16.77
CA GLN A 186 -24.82 -2.05 -17.01
C GLN A 186 -24.04 -3.23 -16.38
N ASP A 187 -24.66 -3.97 -15.48
CA ASP A 187 -23.98 -5.01 -14.69
C ASP A 187 -23.22 -6.03 -15.56
N PRO A 188 -23.81 -6.62 -16.63
CA PRO A 188 -23.08 -7.58 -17.47
C PRO A 188 -21.86 -6.97 -18.16
N THR A 189 -21.99 -5.73 -18.61
CA THR A 189 -20.90 -5.01 -19.31
C THR A 189 -19.76 -4.69 -18.35
N ILE A 190 -20.08 -4.22 -17.14
CA ILE A 190 -19.06 -3.91 -16.13
C ILE A 190 -18.36 -5.18 -15.65
N ARG A 191 -19.10 -6.29 -15.50
CA ARG A 191 -18.52 -7.58 -15.18
C ARG A 191 -17.51 -8.04 -16.23
N GLN A 192 -17.91 -8.03 -17.52
CA GLN A 192 -17.01 -8.41 -18.62
C GLN A 192 -15.76 -7.54 -18.64
N PHE A 193 -15.92 -6.25 -18.37
CA PHE A 193 -14.80 -5.33 -18.29
C PHE A 193 -13.89 -5.65 -17.10
N ALA A 194 -14.44 -5.93 -15.92
CA ALA A 194 -13.68 -6.36 -14.76
C ALA A 194 -12.88 -7.66 -15.03
N ASP A 195 -13.52 -8.65 -15.69
CA ASP A 195 -12.85 -9.88 -16.12
C ASP A 195 -11.69 -9.61 -17.09
N LYS A 196 -11.85 -8.63 -18.00
CA LYS A 196 -10.79 -8.19 -18.94
C LYS A 196 -9.62 -7.57 -18.16
N LEU A 197 -9.90 -6.72 -17.19
CA LEU A 197 -8.86 -6.12 -16.34
C LEU A 197 -8.11 -7.17 -15.52
N VAL A 198 -8.80 -8.15 -14.94
CA VAL A 198 -8.16 -9.25 -14.19
C VAL A 198 -7.18 -10.02 -15.08
N ARG A 199 -7.60 -10.37 -16.32
CA ARG A 199 -6.68 -11.04 -17.27
C ARG A 199 -5.47 -10.17 -17.58
N GLN A 200 -5.68 -8.90 -17.89
CA GLN A 200 -4.61 -7.95 -18.20
C GLN A 200 -3.63 -7.78 -17.04
N ILE A 201 -4.13 -7.70 -15.79
CA ILE A 201 -3.28 -7.61 -14.61
C ILE A 201 -2.44 -8.87 -14.43
N ARG A 202 -3.02 -10.06 -14.67
CA ARG A 202 -2.28 -11.34 -14.60
C ARG A 202 -1.16 -11.44 -15.63
N GLU A 203 -1.37 -10.89 -16.82
CA GLU A 203 -0.39 -10.93 -17.90
C GLU A 203 0.73 -9.91 -17.72
N THR A 204 0.40 -8.71 -17.24
CA THR A 204 1.35 -7.58 -17.22
C THR A 204 1.91 -7.23 -15.84
N GLY A 205 1.23 -7.63 -14.76
CA GLY A 205 1.53 -7.19 -13.41
C GLY A 205 1.17 -5.71 -13.12
N ALA A 206 0.54 -5.01 -14.06
CA ALA A 206 0.34 -3.56 -14.04
C ALA A 206 -0.84 -3.10 -13.18
N PHE A 207 -1.08 -3.73 -12.00
CA PHE A 207 -2.22 -3.41 -11.14
C PHE A 207 -2.34 -1.92 -10.83
N GLY A 208 -1.27 -1.32 -10.33
CA GLY A 208 -1.30 0.09 -9.89
C GLY A 208 -1.60 1.06 -11.03
N THR A 209 -1.15 0.77 -12.24
CA THR A 209 -1.44 1.58 -13.42
C THR A 209 -2.90 1.47 -13.83
N ILE A 210 -3.41 0.24 -13.86
CA ILE A 210 -4.82 -0.03 -14.17
C ILE A 210 -5.74 0.58 -13.11
N ALA A 211 -5.36 0.51 -11.84
CA ALA A 211 -6.09 1.16 -10.76
C ALA A 211 -6.21 2.67 -10.96
N ARG A 212 -5.11 3.35 -11.25
CA ARG A 212 -5.12 4.81 -11.51
C ARG A 212 -6.02 5.20 -12.69
N GLN A 213 -6.18 4.32 -13.66
CA GLN A 213 -6.95 4.62 -14.88
C GLN A 213 -8.42 4.26 -14.78
N PHE A 214 -8.75 3.18 -14.10
CA PHE A 214 -10.09 2.59 -14.15
C PHE A 214 -10.80 2.53 -12.81
N SER A 215 -10.07 2.59 -11.70
CA SER A 215 -10.68 2.53 -10.39
C SER A 215 -11.39 3.83 -10.03
N GLN A 216 -12.59 3.72 -9.46
CA GLN A 216 -13.28 4.81 -8.80
C GLN A 216 -13.19 4.70 -7.26
N GLY A 217 -12.40 3.76 -6.77
CA GLY A 217 -12.11 3.62 -5.34
C GLY A 217 -11.22 4.73 -4.79
N VAL A 218 -11.23 4.89 -3.49
CA VAL A 218 -10.48 5.95 -2.78
C VAL A 218 -8.97 5.88 -3.00
N GLY A 219 -8.42 4.68 -3.20
CA GLY A 219 -7.00 4.44 -3.46
C GLY A 219 -6.57 4.60 -4.94
N ALA A 220 -7.49 4.92 -5.86
CA ALA A 220 -7.23 4.91 -7.31
C ALA A 220 -5.96 5.67 -7.70
N GLN A 221 -5.79 6.90 -7.22
CA GLN A 221 -4.64 7.76 -7.54
C GLN A 221 -3.31 7.21 -6.99
N ASN A 222 -3.38 6.42 -5.92
CA ASN A 222 -2.23 5.76 -5.30
C ASN A 222 -2.03 4.32 -5.83
N GLY A 223 -2.49 4.03 -7.06
CA GLY A 223 -2.36 2.69 -7.65
C GLY A 223 -3.29 1.66 -7.02
N GLY A 224 -4.40 2.10 -6.47
CA GLY A 224 -5.41 1.26 -5.82
C GLY A 224 -5.12 0.96 -4.35
N GLU A 225 -4.06 1.50 -3.76
CA GLU A 225 -3.70 1.22 -2.38
C GLU A 225 -4.75 1.74 -1.41
N ILE A 226 -5.39 0.83 -0.69
CA ILE A 226 -6.30 1.12 0.43
C ILE A 226 -5.65 0.86 1.78
N GLY A 227 -4.43 0.31 1.77
CA GLY A 227 -3.63 0.06 2.95
C GLY A 227 -4.01 -1.21 3.70
N TRP A 228 -3.73 -1.23 5.01
CA TRP A 228 -4.07 -2.34 5.87
C TRP A 228 -5.56 -2.32 6.22
N VAL A 229 -6.27 -3.37 5.82
CA VAL A 229 -7.68 -3.59 6.14
C VAL A 229 -7.81 -4.80 7.06
N GLN A 230 -8.63 -4.64 8.07
CA GLN A 230 -8.84 -5.68 9.08
C GLN A 230 -9.96 -6.61 8.65
N GLU A 231 -9.80 -7.89 8.95
CA GLU A 231 -10.84 -8.90 8.80
C GLU A 231 -12.14 -8.48 9.50
N GLY A 232 -13.26 -8.53 8.77
CA GLY A 232 -14.59 -8.17 9.26
C GLY A 232 -14.94 -6.69 9.18
N THR A 233 -14.13 -5.85 8.54
CA THR A 233 -14.40 -4.40 8.41
C THR A 233 -14.90 -3.98 7.03
N LEU A 234 -14.80 -4.85 6.04
CA LEU A 234 -15.24 -4.59 4.67
C LEU A 234 -16.59 -5.25 4.38
N ALA A 235 -17.08 -5.09 3.15
CA ALA A 235 -18.28 -5.79 2.71
C ALA A 235 -18.08 -7.32 2.85
N PRO A 236 -19.10 -8.09 3.26
CA PRO A 236 -18.94 -9.52 3.53
C PRO A 236 -18.38 -10.34 2.37
N GLU A 237 -18.65 -9.90 1.13
CA GLU A 237 -18.14 -10.55 -0.08
C GLU A 237 -16.64 -10.34 -0.22
N ILE A 238 -16.17 -9.14 0.10
CA ILE A 238 -14.75 -8.78 0.08
C ILE A 238 -14.01 -9.50 1.19
N ASP A 239 -14.55 -9.47 2.42
CA ASP A 239 -13.96 -10.18 3.57
C ASP A 239 -13.80 -11.67 3.30
N ARG A 240 -14.81 -12.32 2.70
CA ARG A 240 -14.74 -13.74 2.32
C ARG A 240 -13.67 -14.00 1.25
N ALA A 241 -13.54 -13.10 0.28
CA ALA A 241 -12.53 -13.23 -0.75
C ALA A 241 -11.11 -13.08 -0.17
N LEU A 242 -10.89 -12.10 0.71
CA LEU A 242 -9.59 -11.89 1.38
C LEU A 242 -9.23 -13.06 2.29
N ALA A 243 -10.20 -13.60 3.06
CA ALA A 243 -9.97 -14.73 3.95
C ALA A 243 -9.57 -16.02 3.21
N ALA A 244 -9.99 -16.16 1.94
CA ALA A 244 -9.62 -17.28 1.08
C ALA A 244 -8.29 -17.09 0.33
N GLY A 245 -7.73 -15.87 0.34
CA GLY A 245 -6.53 -15.50 -0.40
C GLY A 245 -5.27 -15.47 0.45
N ALA A 246 -4.12 -15.44 -0.24
CA ALA A 246 -2.79 -15.36 0.35
C ALA A 246 -2.02 -14.14 -0.20
N LYS A 247 -0.91 -13.81 0.44
CA LYS A 247 0.01 -12.77 -0.04
C LYS A 247 0.44 -13.04 -1.49
N GLY A 248 0.25 -12.05 -2.35
CA GLY A 248 0.56 -12.11 -3.79
C GLY A 248 -0.65 -12.43 -4.66
N ASP A 249 -1.78 -12.84 -4.08
CA ASP A 249 -2.96 -13.22 -4.85
C ASP A 249 -3.67 -12.01 -5.46
N LEU A 250 -4.19 -12.22 -6.67
CA LEU A 250 -5.12 -11.35 -7.36
C LEU A 250 -6.52 -11.99 -7.30
N LEU A 251 -7.42 -11.36 -6.57
CA LEU A 251 -8.76 -11.83 -6.32
C LEU A 251 -9.78 -11.05 -7.15
N GLY A 252 -10.84 -11.72 -7.56
CA GLY A 252 -11.97 -11.06 -8.21
C GLY A 252 -12.10 -11.40 -9.70
N PRO A 253 -13.08 -10.74 -10.38
CA PRO A 253 -13.91 -9.67 -9.82
C PRO A 253 -14.88 -10.15 -8.74
N VAL A 254 -14.87 -9.49 -7.59
CA VAL A 254 -15.78 -9.72 -6.47
C VAL A 254 -16.96 -8.77 -6.60
N LYS A 255 -18.18 -9.30 -6.68
CA LYS A 255 -19.39 -8.48 -6.76
C LYS A 255 -19.88 -8.11 -5.36
N THR A 256 -20.17 -6.83 -5.17
CA THR A 256 -20.87 -6.28 -4.00
C THR A 256 -22.16 -5.57 -4.44
N GLY A 257 -22.90 -5.04 -3.49
CA GLY A 257 -24.08 -4.23 -3.79
C GLY A 257 -23.80 -2.97 -4.64
N ASN A 258 -22.56 -2.46 -4.61
CA ASN A 258 -22.19 -1.20 -5.26
C ASN A 258 -21.42 -1.38 -6.59
N GLY A 259 -20.99 -2.61 -6.92
CA GLY A 259 -20.21 -2.85 -8.12
C GLY A 259 -19.24 -4.02 -8.00
N TYR A 260 -18.18 -3.98 -8.79
CA TYR A 260 -17.14 -5.01 -8.84
C TYR A 260 -15.82 -4.53 -8.28
N HIS A 261 -15.18 -5.39 -7.50
CA HIS A 261 -13.90 -5.15 -6.88
C HIS A 261 -12.86 -6.16 -7.38
N ILE A 262 -11.69 -5.68 -7.78
CA ILE A 262 -10.53 -6.50 -8.07
C ILE A 262 -9.50 -6.16 -6.99
N LEU A 263 -9.05 -7.17 -6.24
CA LEU A 263 -8.21 -6.98 -5.07
C LEU A 263 -6.86 -7.65 -5.29
N ALA A 264 -5.78 -6.98 -4.93
CA ALA A 264 -4.45 -7.58 -4.86
C ALA A 264 -3.97 -7.58 -3.42
N ILE A 265 -3.74 -8.78 -2.87
CA ILE A 265 -3.19 -8.93 -1.53
C ILE A 265 -1.67 -8.73 -1.59
N ARG A 266 -1.20 -7.60 -1.10
CA ARG A 266 0.23 -7.25 -1.09
C ARG A 266 0.97 -7.86 0.08
N ASP A 267 0.28 -7.94 1.23
CA ASP A 267 0.81 -8.57 2.43
C ASP A 267 -0.32 -9.03 3.36
N VAL A 268 -0.02 -9.97 4.25
CA VAL A 268 -0.94 -10.47 5.26
C VAL A 268 -0.20 -10.53 6.59
N ARG A 269 -0.79 -10.00 7.63
CA ARG A 269 -0.25 -10.09 8.98
C ARG A 269 -1.37 -10.32 9.99
N ARG A 270 -1.01 -10.79 11.17
CA ARG A 270 -1.90 -10.77 12.33
C ARG A 270 -1.70 -9.47 13.07
N ILE A 271 -2.80 -8.85 13.47
CA ILE A 271 -2.74 -7.66 14.32
C ILE A 271 -2.01 -8.05 15.60
N GLN A 272 -0.83 -7.49 15.76
CA GLN A 272 -0.13 -7.54 17.03
C GLN A 272 -0.79 -6.52 17.94
N GLY A 273 -1.72 -6.96 18.75
CA GLY A 273 -2.50 -6.10 19.64
C GLY A 273 -1.73 -5.62 20.85
N GLY A 274 -0.50 -5.17 20.68
CA GLY A 274 0.33 -4.80 21.82
C GLY A 274 0.53 -5.98 22.79
N GLY A 275 0.24 -7.19 22.32
CA GLY A 275 0.66 -8.40 23.00
C GLY A 275 2.17 -8.42 22.90
N SER A 276 2.80 -8.03 23.99
CA SER A 276 4.21 -8.23 24.19
C SER A 276 4.55 -9.65 23.77
N GLU A 277 5.54 -9.80 22.90
CA GLU A 277 6.17 -11.11 22.74
C GLU A 277 6.75 -11.45 24.09
N SER A 278 6.00 -12.23 24.86
CA SER A 278 6.43 -12.65 26.18
C SER A 278 7.60 -13.59 26.01
N ILE A 279 8.79 -13.09 26.29
CA ILE A 279 10.01 -13.88 26.35
C ILE A 279 10.15 -14.38 27.78
N VAL A 280 10.23 -15.68 27.93
CA VAL A 280 10.31 -16.30 29.24
C VAL A 280 11.64 -17.05 29.40
N LYS A 281 12.19 -16.96 30.60
CA LYS A 281 13.30 -17.78 31.08
C LYS A 281 12.73 -18.81 32.00
N ILE A 282 12.84 -20.06 31.65
CA ILE A 282 12.21 -21.18 32.40
C ILE A 282 13.32 -22.06 33.01
N MET A 283 13.17 -22.37 34.26
CA MET A 283 13.94 -23.41 34.92
C MET A 283 13.16 -24.73 34.86
N GLN A 284 13.73 -25.71 34.18
CA GLN A 284 13.23 -27.07 34.18
C GLN A 284 13.88 -27.87 35.30
N MET A 285 13.07 -28.52 36.11
CA MET A 285 13.50 -29.41 37.18
C MET A 285 13.03 -30.83 36.85
N THR A 286 13.94 -31.78 36.78
CA THR A 286 13.60 -33.19 36.48
C THR A 286 14.06 -34.11 37.58
N LEU A 287 13.24 -35.13 37.88
CA LEU A 287 13.51 -36.20 38.79
C LEU A 287 13.27 -37.54 38.11
N ALA A 288 14.35 -38.29 37.82
CA ALA A 288 14.28 -39.53 37.04
C ALA A 288 13.52 -40.65 37.79
N PHE A 289 12.80 -41.45 37.03
CA PHE A 289 12.30 -42.75 37.49
C PHE A 289 13.47 -43.70 37.60
N THR A 290 13.56 -44.46 38.67
CA THR A 290 14.62 -45.42 38.88
C THR A 290 14.05 -46.76 39.44
N PRO A 291 14.78 -47.85 39.36
CA PRO A 291 14.33 -49.11 39.95
C PRO A 291 14.02 -49.06 41.45
N THR A 292 14.70 -48.12 42.16
CA THR A 292 14.52 -47.90 43.62
C THR A 292 13.49 -46.83 43.92
N ARG A 293 13.01 -46.05 42.93
CA ARG A 293 12.01 -45.02 43.07
C ARG A 293 11.10 -45.05 41.82
N ASP A 294 9.98 -45.73 42.00
CA ASP A 294 9.05 -45.94 40.92
C ASP A 294 8.35 -44.64 40.45
N LYS A 295 7.58 -44.71 39.42
CA LYS A 295 6.88 -43.55 38.81
C LYS A 295 5.96 -42.87 39.83
N LYS A 296 5.20 -43.62 40.63
CA LYS A 296 4.23 -43.07 41.57
C LYS A 296 4.94 -42.29 42.68
N THR A 297 5.95 -42.91 43.29
CA THR A 297 6.77 -42.28 44.33
C THR A 297 7.53 -41.04 43.86
N THR A 298 7.96 -41.08 42.59
CA THR A 298 8.67 -39.96 41.97
C THR A 298 7.76 -38.76 41.77
N LEU A 299 6.51 -38.99 41.27
CA LEU A 299 5.47 -37.95 41.08
C LEU A 299 5.03 -37.36 42.41
N GLU A 300 4.84 -38.18 43.46
CA GLU A 300 4.51 -37.69 44.80
C GLU A 300 5.68 -36.84 45.39
N THR A 301 6.90 -37.24 45.15
CA THR A 301 8.08 -36.47 45.56
C THR A 301 8.15 -35.13 44.82
N ALA A 302 7.85 -35.12 43.52
CA ALA A 302 7.82 -33.89 42.74
C ALA A 302 6.70 -32.94 43.22
N GLU A 303 5.54 -33.47 43.55
CA GLU A 303 4.43 -32.65 44.06
C GLU A 303 4.72 -32.06 45.44
N LYS A 304 5.41 -32.78 46.31
CA LYS A 304 5.90 -32.24 47.59
C LYS A 304 6.96 -31.15 47.39
N ALA A 305 7.89 -31.37 46.45
CA ALA A 305 8.90 -30.38 46.10
C ALA A 305 8.27 -29.11 45.56
N ARG A 306 7.19 -29.22 44.74
CA ARG A 306 6.42 -28.10 44.25
C ARG A 306 5.95 -27.17 45.36
N GLY A 307 5.45 -27.71 46.43
CA GLY A 307 4.99 -26.94 47.61
C GLY A 307 6.13 -26.24 48.37
N ALA A 308 7.38 -26.66 48.19
CA ALA A 308 8.55 -26.11 48.86
C ALA A 308 9.27 -25.02 48.02
N ILE A 309 8.84 -24.81 46.78
CA ILE A 309 9.41 -23.80 45.86
C ILE A 309 8.70 -22.48 46.11
N SER A 310 9.46 -21.45 46.49
CA SER A 310 8.98 -20.10 46.75
C SER A 310 9.50 -19.07 45.75
N GLY A 311 10.31 -19.48 44.77
CA GLY A 311 10.89 -18.63 43.75
C GLY A 311 12.06 -19.29 43.06
N CYS A 312 12.69 -18.59 42.12
CA CYS A 312 13.80 -19.12 41.33
C CYS A 312 15.16 -18.96 41.99
N GLY A 313 15.31 -18.00 42.90
CA GLY A 313 16.62 -17.62 43.46
C GLY A 313 17.31 -18.70 44.28
N ASP A 314 16.56 -19.63 44.87
CA ASP A 314 17.09 -20.68 45.72
C ASP A 314 16.95 -22.09 45.16
N LEU A 315 16.42 -22.23 43.92
CA LEU A 315 16.20 -23.54 43.29
C LEU A 315 17.49 -24.35 43.19
N ALA A 316 18.56 -23.77 42.68
CA ALA A 316 19.85 -24.44 42.57
C ALA A 316 20.36 -24.88 43.92
N GLN A 317 20.31 -23.99 44.92
CA GLN A 317 20.79 -24.30 46.27
C GLN A 317 19.96 -25.41 46.95
N LYS A 318 18.65 -25.44 46.72
CA LYS A 318 17.74 -26.42 47.37
C LYS A 318 17.73 -27.77 46.67
N PHE A 319 17.82 -27.81 45.32
CA PHE A 319 17.50 -29.01 44.57
C PHE A 319 18.64 -29.51 43.67
N ASP A 320 19.53 -28.64 43.14
CA ASP A 320 20.48 -29.09 42.12
C ASP A 320 21.47 -30.14 42.71
N GLY A 321 21.52 -31.29 42.02
CA GLY A 321 22.31 -32.44 42.47
C GLY A 321 21.82 -33.11 43.76
N LYS A 322 20.77 -32.60 44.43
CA LYS A 322 20.26 -33.14 45.68
C LYS A 322 19.09 -34.09 45.44
N SER A 323 19.10 -35.20 46.14
CA SER A 323 18.02 -36.21 46.10
C SER A 323 17.69 -36.71 44.66
N GLY A 324 18.62 -36.54 43.73
CA GLY A 324 18.46 -36.96 42.32
C GLY A 324 17.80 -35.96 41.39
N TRP A 325 17.55 -34.74 41.85
CA TRP A 325 17.08 -33.66 41.01
C TRP A 325 18.17 -33.18 40.03
N LYS A 326 17.76 -32.86 38.82
CA LYS A 326 18.56 -32.14 37.82
C LYS A 326 17.82 -30.87 37.44
N LEU A 327 18.55 -29.77 37.43
CA LEU A 327 18.06 -28.46 37.02
C LEU A 327 18.67 -28.11 35.68
N GLN A 328 17.86 -27.58 34.79
CA GLN A 328 18.27 -27.07 33.48
C GLN A 328 17.60 -25.74 33.24
N GLU A 329 18.40 -24.71 33.04
CA GLU A 329 17.93 -23.41 32.63
C GLU A 329 17.72 -23.41 31.09
N MET A 330 16.53 -23.05 30.67
CA MET A 330 16.23 -22.85 29.24
C MET A 330 16.66 -21.42 28.84
N ALA A 331 17.27 -21.28 27.67
CA ALA A 331 17.58 -19.96 27.12
C ALA A 331 16.30 -19.12 27.03
N PRO A 332 16.39 -17.77 27.15
CA PRO A 332 15.25 -16.90 26.98
C PRO A 332 14.53 -17.20 25.65
N THR A 333 13.29 -17.65 25.71
CA THR A 333 12.54 -18.16 24.57
C THR A 333 11.19 -17.45 24.46
N PRO A 334 10.82 -16.96 23.26
CA PRO A 334 9.48 -16.46 23.00
C PRO A 334 8.41 -17.51 23.31
N VAL A 335 7.36 -17.13 24.05
CA VAL A 335 6.28 -18.05 24.41
C VAL A 335 5.63 -18.69 23.17
N ALA A 336 5.55 -17.96 22.06
CA ALA A 336 5.03 -18.46 20.78
C ALA A 336 5.90 -19.58 20.14
N LYS A 337 7.17 -19.72 20.54
CA LYS A 337 8.09 -20.77 20.05
C LYS A 337 8.17 -21.98 20.96
N LEU A 338 7.50 -21.94 22.11
CA LEU A 338 7.40 -23.08 23.02
C LEU A 338 6.38 -24.11 22.49
N PRO A 339 6.54 -25.40 22.80
CA PRO A 339 5.47 -26.39 22.58
C PRO A 339 4.19 -25.95 23.30
N ASP A 340 3.01 -26.22 22.73
CA ASP A 340 1.71 -25.70 23.22
C ASP A 340 1.48 -25.94 24.73
N TRP A 341 1.81 -27.14 25.22
CA TRP A 341 1.64 -27.48 26.63
C TRP A 341 2.55 -26.67 27.56
N LEU A 342 3.76 -26.27 27.11
CA LEU A 342 4.68 -25.45 27.87
C LEU A 342 4.36 -23.95 27.69
N ALA A 343 3.87 -23.55 26.53
CA ALA A 343 3.37 -22.20 26.26
C ALA A 343 2.19 -21.87 27.19
N ASP A 344 1.30 -22.81 27.43
CA ASP A 344 0.22 -22.63 28.41
C ASP A 344 0.74 -22.39 29.83
N VAL A 345 1.73 -23.18 30.27
CA VAL A 345 2.41 -22.94 31.54
C VAL A 345 3.04 -21.55 31.57
N ALA A 346 3.75 -21.20 30.49
CA ALA A 346 4.44 -19.92 30.40
C ALA A 346 3.45 -18.73 30.42
N ARG A 347 2.22 -18.87 29.87
CA ARG A 347 1.20 -17.80 29.88
C ARG A 347 0.50 -17.65 31.22
N THR A 348 0.18 -18.77 31.86
CA THR A 348 -0.70 -18.79 33.03
C THR A 348 0.02 -18.69 34.38
N GLN A 349 1.27 -19.15 34.45
CA GLN A 349 2.02 -19.16 35.70
C GLN A 349 2.60 -17.79 36.05
N LYS A 350 2.50 -17.43 37.31
CA LYS A 350 3.22 -16.27 37.85
C LYS A 350 4.72 -16.59 37.95
N VAL A 351 5.55 -15.56 37.74
CA VAL A 351 7.01 -15.69 37.94
C VAL A 351 7.34 -16.21 39.32
N GLY A 352 8.23 -17.20 39.38
CA GLY A 352 8.64 -17.87 40.63
C GLY A 352 7.69 -18.97 41.11
N VAL A 353 6.54 -19.16 40.52
CA VAL A 353 5.57 -20.21 40.92
C VAL A 353 5.79 -21.45 40.03
N PRO A 354 5.97 -22.65 40.63
CA PRO A 354 6.15 -23.88 39.87
C PRO A 354 4.87 -24.34 39.19
N SER A 355 5.01 -24.97 38.03
CA SER A 355 3.92 -25.64 37.31
C SER A 355 3.35 -26.82 38.07
N ARG A 356 2.22 -27.38 37.63
CA ARG A 356 1.84 -28.74 37.99
C ARG A 356 2.95 -29.72 37.64
N THR A 357 2.97 -30.86 38.27
CA THR A 357 3.90 -31.94 37.94
C THR A 357 3.54 -32.60 36.61
N PHE A 358 4.51 -32.66 35.69
CA PHE A 358 4.39 -33.36 34.42
C PHE A 358 5.11 -34.70 34.51
N SER A 359 4.57 -35.73 33.85
CA SER A 359 5.26 -36.99 33.63
C SER A 359 5.87 -36.96 32.22
N THR A 360 7.17 -36.92 32.10
CA THR A 360 7.90 -37.20 30.86
C THR A 360 8.19 -38.70 30.75
N GLY A 361 8.70 -39.19 29.63
CA GLY A 361 8.88 -40.63 29.42
C GLY A 361 9.60 -41.37 30.56
N ASP A 362 10.64 -40.73 31.14
CA ASP A 362 11.56 -41.31 32.13
C ASP A 362 11.70 -40.54 33.42
N ALA A 363 10.97 -39.40 33.59
CA ALA A 363 11.09 -38.53 34.73
C ALA A 363 9.77 -37.82 35.11
N ALA A 364 9.71 -37.31 36.34
CA ALA A 364 8.82 -36.24 36.74
C ALA A 364 9.46 -34.90 36.44
N ALA A 365 8.72 -33.94 35.91
CA ALA A 365 9.22 -32.61 35.59
C ALA A 365 8.34 -31.50 36.20
N LEU A 366 9.00 -30.45 36.69
CA LEU A 366 8.41 -29.17 37.10
C LEU A 366 9.05 -28.06 36.28
N PHE A 367 8.27 -27.04 35.94
CA PHE A 367 8.72 -25.87 35.23
C PHE A 367 8.42 -24.61 36.04
N VAL A 368 9.42 -23.75 36.18
CA VAL A 368 9.28 -22.50 36.90
C VAL A 368 9.66 -21.36 35.98
N VAL A 369 8.72 -20.46 35.69
CA VAL A 369 9.02 -19.24 34.96
C VAL A 369 9.83 -18.32 35.88
N CYS A 370 11.12 -18.13 35.60
CA CYS A 370 12.00 -17.35 36.43
C CYS A 370 12.06 -15.87 36.06
N GLU A 371 11.88 -15.60 34.77
CA GLU A 371 11.85 -14.23 34.25
C GLU A 371 10.83 -14.17 33.13
N ARG A 372 10.09 -13.07 33.08
CA ARG A 372 9.21 -12.75 31.98
C ARG A 372 9.50 -11.33 31.56
N THR A 373 10.02 -11.19 30.34
CA THR A 373 10.22 -9.91 29.70
C THR A 373 9.16 -9.77 28.61
N GLU A 374 8.30 -8.79 28.76
CA GLU A 374 7.35 -8.42 27.74
C GLU A 374 8.10 -7.56 26.72
N LYS A 375 8.53 -8.18 25.61
CA LYS A 375 9.08 -7.46 24.47
C LYS A 375 7.91 -7.11 23.58
N GLY A 376 7.18 -6.08 23.95
CA GLY A 376 6.10 -5.56 23.13
C GLY A 376 6.71 -4.65 22.09
N ASP A 377 6.46 -4.93 20.82
CA ASP A 377 6.14 -3.85 19.94
C ASP A 377 4.77 -3.33 20.40
N ALA A 378 4.79 -2.50 21.45
CA ALA A 378 3.67 -1.59 21.66
C ALA A 378 3.44 -0.94 20.31
N PRO A 379 2.18 -0.92 19.80
CA PRO A 379 1.93 -0.30 18.51
C PRO A 379 2.61 1.05 18.55
N ASP A 380 3.50 1.29 17.61
CA ASP A 380 4.32 2.48 17.60
C ASP A 380 3.38 3.69 17.57
N ARG A 381 3.31 4.40 18.70
CA ARG A 381 2.44 5.58 18.85
C ARG A 381 2.74 6.57 17.73
N GLU A 382 3.99 6.70 17.34
CA GLU A 382 4.41 7.58 16.26
C GLU A 382 3.89 7.08 14.89
N ALA A 383 3.92 5.77 14.65
CA ALA A 383 3.32 5.18 13.44
C ALA A 383 1.81 5.41 13.37
N ILE A 384 1.09 5.35 14.50
CA ILE A 384 -0.34 5.66 14.56
C ILE A 384 -0.58 7.15 14.26
N ILE A 385 0.17 8.05 14.89
CA ILE A 385 0.10 9.48 14.63
C ILE A 385 0.34 9.77 13.15
N ASN A 386 1.38 9.18 12.56
CA ASN A 386 1.70 9.37 11.15
C ASN A 386 0.60 8.84 10.23
N ARG A 387 -0.02 7.70 10.55
CA ARG A 387 -1.15 7.14 9.79
C ARG A 387 -2.38 8.05 9.86
N ILE A 388 -2.83 8.42 11.06
CA ILE A 388 -4.01 9.29 11.25
C ILE A 388 -3.76 10.65 10.58
N GLY A 389 -2.55 11.21 10.75
CA GLY A 389 -2.16 12.47 10.13
C GLY A 389 -2.14 12.42 8.61
N GLY A 390 -1.66 11.32 8.04
CA GLY A 390 -1.66 11.08 6.60
C GLY A 390 -3.08 11.02 6.04
N GLU A 391 -3.96 10.22 6.64
CA GLU A 391 -5.37 10.09 6.25
C GLU A 391 -6.11 11.44 6.34
N ARG A 392 -5.88 12.21 7.41
CA ARG A 392 -6.48 13.55 7.59
C ARG A 392 -5.98 14.53 6.53
N LEU A 393 -4.68 14.54 6.28
CA LEU A 393 -4.07 15.39 5.26
C LEU A 393 -4.62 15.10 3.87
N GLU A 394 -4.78 13.83 3.52
CA GLU A 394 -5.35 13.40 2.25
C GLU A 394 -6.82 13.82 2.11
N ASN A 395 -7.61 13.67 3.19
CA ASN A 395 -9.01 14.14 3.22
C ASN A 395 -9.11 15.64 3.01
N LEU A 396 -8.25 16.42 3.66
CA LEU A 396 -8.18 17.87 3.49
C LEU A 396 -7.77 18.23 2.05
N ALA A 397 -6.79 17.55 1.49
CA ALA A 397 -6.34 17.77 0.10
C ALA A 397 -7.45 17.47 -0.92
N ARG A 398 -8.19 16.36 -0.74
CA ARG A 398 -9.37 16.05 -1.57
C ARG A 398 -10.47 17.10 -1.42
N GLY A 399 -10.71 17.55 -0.19
CA GLY A 399 -11.64 18.66 0.09
C GLY A 399 -11.26 19.93 -0.66
N MET A 400 -10.01 20.36 -0.51
CA MET A 400 -9.47 21.54 -1.19
C MET A 400 -9.59 21.44 -2.72
N LEU A 401 -9.24 20.30 -3.31
CA LEU A 401 -9.36 20.12 -4.77
C LEU A 401 -10.82 20.21 -5.23
N ARG A 402 -11.77 19.60 -4.50
CA ARG A 402 -13.21 19.73 -4.81
C ARG A 402 -13.68 21.18 -4.78
N ASP A 403 -13.25 21.97 -3.77
CA ASP A 403 -13.64 23.36 -3.64
C ASP A 403 -13.03 24.23 -4.76
N LEU A 404 -11.77 23.98 -5.11
CA LEU A 404 -11.13 24.63 -6.25
C LEU A 404 -11.86 24.32 -7.57
N LYS A 405 -12.26 23.07 -7.80
CA LYS A 405 -13.03 22.65 -8.98
C LYS A 405 -14.39 23.32 -9.05
N ARG A 406 -15.10 23.41 -7.92
CA ARG A 406 -16.43 24.05 -7.85
C ARG A 406 -16.37 25.54 -8.20
N ASN A 407 -15.24 26.18 -7.90
CA ASN A 407 -15.04 27.60 -8.14
C ASN A 407 -14.36 27.89 -9.49
N ALA A 408 -13.92 26.88 -10.21
CA ALA A 408 -13.27 27.03 -11.51
C ALA A 408 -14.30 27.11 -12.64
N HIS A 409 -13.99 27.94 -13.64
CA HIS A 409 -14.70 27.91 -14.90
C HIS A 409 -14.12 26.79 -15.78
N ILE A 410 -14.93 25.79 -16.09
CA ILE A 410 -14.53 24.63 -16.90
C ILE A 410 -15.44 24.55 -18.12
N ASP A 411 -14.86 24.65 -19.32
CA ASP A 411 -15.56 24.52 -20.61
C ASP A 411 -14.93 23.38 -21.40
N VAL A 412 -15.67 22.28 -21.56
CA VAL A 412 -15.25 21.12 -22.37
C VAL A 412 -15.88 21.22 -23.74
N ARG A 413 -15.05 21.39 -24.77
CA ARG A 413 -15.47 21.60 -26.15
C ARG A 413 -15.49 20.28 -26.91
N ASN A 414 -16.60 19.98 -27.56
CA ASN A 414 -16.80 18.80 -28.38
C ASN A 414 -16.18 18.94 -29.78
#